data_cc31f1beb6627a21c796ae790403a262
#
_entry.id   cc31f1beb6627a21c796ae790403a262
#
_cell.length_a   1.000
_cell.length_b   1.000
_cell.length_c   1.000
_cell.angle_alpha   90.00
_cell.angle_beta   90.00
_cell.angle_gamma   90.00
#
_symmetry.space_group_name_H-M   'P 1'
#
loop_
_entity.id
_entity.type
_entity.pdbx_description
1 polymer ?
#
loop_
_entity_poly.entity_id
_entity_poly.type
_entity_poly.pdbx_seq_one_letter_code
_entity_poly.pdbx_strand_id
1 'polypeptide(L)'
;MKNLIKASGIALCFLSFSGLSFSQSIYVNETDINKLNIKYCELRVGVPLNPTKVKIFVDYGQKFSIKRQNIMTPDKKVVKFNSAMHALNFMDQNGWKYVEQVAVQQGDNTSYKYLMQKK
;
A
#
# COMPACT_ATOMS: atom_id res chain seq x y z
N MET A 1 -18.86 -17.35 -41.37
CA MET A 1 -17.75 -16.39 -41.40
C MET A 1 -18.01 -15.13 -40.60
N LYS A 2 -19.13 -14.47 -40.76
CA LYS A 2 -19.42 -13.22 -40.02
C LYS A 2 -19.51 -13.43 -38.53
N ASN A 3 -19.98 -14.56 -38.04
CA ASN A 3 -20.08 -14.85 -36.60
C ASN A 3 -18.73 -15.09 -35.92
N LEU A 4 -17.76 -15.62 -36.64
CA LEU A 4 -16.42 -15.86 -36.15
C LEU A 4 -15.66 -14.53 -35.87
N ILE A 5 -15.85 -13.55 -36.73
CA ILE A 5 -15.24 -12.23 -36.62
C ILE A 5 -15.77 -11.51 -35.38
N LYS A 6 -17.06 -11.61 -35.09
CA LYS A 6 -17.67 -11.02 -33.90
C LYS A 6 -17.17 -11.65 -32.62
N ALA A 7 -17.02 -12.96 -32.60
CA ALA A 7 -16.48 -13.66 -31.43
C ALA A 7 -15.06 -13.25 -31.11
N SER A 8 -14.22 -13.06 -32.12
CA SER A 8 -12.84 -12.60 -31.94
C SER A 8 -12.79 -11.19 -31.37
N GLY A 9 -13.65 -10.30 -31.79
CA GLY A 9 -13.70 -8.93 -31.25
C GLY A 9 -14.09 -8.89 -29.81
N ILE A 10 -15.04 -9.69 -29.37
CA ILE A 10 -15.45 -9.78 -27.98
C ILE A 10 -14.33 -10.32 -27.10
N ALA A 11 -13.63 -11.36 -27.55
CA ALA A 11 -12.50 -11.93 -26.81
C ALA A 11 -11.39 -10.90 -26.60
N LEU A 12 -11.10 -10.08 -27.57
CA LEU A 12 -10.12 -9.01 -27.46
C LEU A 12 -10.50 -7.97 -26.39
N CYS A 13 -11.78 -7.60 -26.33
CA CYS A 13 -12.26 -6.67 -25.30
C CYS A 13 -12.06 -7.22 -23.89
N PHE A 14 -12.31 -8.49 -23.65
CA PHE A 14 -12.10 -9.12 -22.35
C PHE A 14 -10.62 -9.14 -21.96
N LEU A 15 -9.73 -9.46 -22.89
CA LEU A 15 -8.30 -9.48 -22.63
C LEU A 15 -7.77 -8.08 -22.24
N SER A 16 -8.23 -7.04 -22.93
CA SER A 16 -7.86 -5.67 -22.61
C SER A 16 -8.31 -5.26 -21.22
N PHE A 17 -9.51 -5.65 -20.82
CA PHE A 17 -10.07 -5.33 -19.52
C PHE A 17 -9.33 -6.03 -18.39
N SER A 18 -8.98 -7.30 -18.54
CA SER A 18 -8.25 -8.02 -17.49
C SER A 18 -6.83 -7.51 -17.31
N GLY A 19 -6.19 -6.92 -18.32
CA GLY A 19 -4.87 -6.32 -18.21
C GLY A 19 -4.82 -5.08 -17.33
N LEU A 20 -5.94 -4.41 -17.07
CA LEU A 20 -5.99 -3.19 -16.26
C LEU A 20 -5.96 -3.46 -14.76
N SER A 21 -6.11 -4.69 -14.31
CA SER A 21 -6.22 -5.04 -12.89
C SER A 21 -4.89 -5.32 -12.19
N PHE A 22 -3.73 -5.17 -12.86
CA PHE A 22 -2.43 -5.62 -12.36
C PHE A 22 -1.50 -4.52 -11.85
N SER A 23 -1.99 -3.29 -11.67
CA SER A 23 -1.12 -2.16 -11.34
C SER A 23 -0.93 -1.91 -9.85
N GLN A 24 -1.42 -2.80 -8.97
CA GLN A 24 -1.37 -2.59 -7.53
C GLN A 24 -0.04 -3.06 -6.95
N SER A 25 0.73 -2.12 -6.41
CA SER A 25 2.02 -2.39 -5.77
C SER A 25 2.24 -1.44 -4.62
N ILE A 26 2.74 -1.99 -3.52
CA ILE A 26 3.20 -1.19 -2.38
C ILE A 26 4.66 -1.55 -2.12
N TYR A 27 5.54 -0.59 -2.33
CA TYR A 27 6.95 -0.79 -2.07
C TYR A 27 7.31 -0.33 -0.67
N VAL A 28 7.95 -1.21 0.09
CA VAL A 28 8.58 -0.86 1.36
C VAL A 28 10.07 -1.10 1.16
N ASN A 29 10.83 -0.01 1.10
CA ASN A 29 12.18 -0.02 0.56
C ASN A 29 12.18 -0.58 -0.87
N GLU A 30 12.83 -1.72 -1.11
CA GLU A 30 12.91 -2.33 -2.43
C GLU A 30 11.93 -3.49 -2.61
N THR A 31 11.12 -3.79 -1.61
CA THR A 31 10.23 -4.94 -1.60
C THR A 31 8.80 -4.52 -1.93
N ASP A 32 8.21 -5.13 -2.96
CA ASP A 32 6.78 -5.00 -3.21
C ASP A 32 6.03 -5.97 -2.30
N ILE A 33 5.45 -5.44 -1.24
CA ILE A 33 4.78 -6.27 -0.23
C ILE A 33 3.49 -6.92 -0.76
N ASN A 34 2.94 -6.41 -1.85
CA ASN A 34 1.76 -7.03 -2.47
C ASN A 34 2.08 -8.37 -3.12
N LYS A 35 3.35 -8.62 -3.46
CA LYS A 35 3.79 -9.89 -4.04
C LYS A 35 4.19 -10.93 -3.00
N LEU A 36 4.26 -10.55 -1.73
CA LEU A 36 4.62 -11.46 -0.66
C LEU A 36 3.39 -12.27 -0.22
N ASN A 37 3.65 -13.48 0.29
CA ASN A 37 2.60 -14.32 0.87
C ASN A 37 2.33 -13.87 2.31
N ILE A 38 1.79 -12.69 2.47
CA ILE A 38 1.41 -12.10 3.75
C ILE A 38 -0.03 -11.60 3.68
N LYS A 39 -0.69 -11.57 4.81
CA LYS A 39 -2.09 -11.16 4.90
C LYS A 39 -2.27 -9.81 5.60
N TYR A 40 -1.39 -9.48 6.52
CA TYR A 40 -1.49 -8.29 7.35
C TYR A 40 -0.23 -7.46 7.30
N CYS A 41 -0.40 -6.16 7.44
CA CYS A 41 0.68 -5.24 7.75
C CYS A 41 0.18 -4.15 8.69
N GLU A 42 1.11 -3.45 9.31
CA GLU A 42 0.81 -2.38 10.24
C GLU A 42 1.48 -1.10 9.77
N LEU A 43 0.71 -0.02 9.73
CA LEU A 43 1.22 1.29 9.38
C LEU A 43 1.48 2.09 10.65
N ARG A 44 2.63 2.74 10.71
CA ARG A 44 2.98 3.67 11.79
C ARG A 44 3.25 5.04 11.20
N VAL A 45 2.66 6.05 11.81
CA VAL A 45 2.89 7.44 11.39
C VAL A 45 4.21 7.90 12.01
N GLY A 46 5.17 8.26 11.18
CA GLY A 46 6.43 8.82 11.64
C GLY A 46 6.26 10.25 12.13
N VAL A 47 7.18 10.69 12.99
CA VAL A 47 7.21 12.08 13.45
C VAL A 47 7.55 12.97 12.26
N PRO A 48 6.68 13.93 11.90
CA PRO A 48 6.94 14.78 10.75
C PRO A 48 8.03 15.80 11.06
N LEU A 49 9.05 15.86 10.18
CA LEU A 49 10.00 16.97 10.20
C LEU A 49 9.37 18.24 9.63
N ASN A 50 8.36 18.06 8.80
CA ASN A 50 7.57 19.12 8.18
C ASN A 50 6.12 18.94 8.62
N PRO A 51 5.46 19.94 9.21
CA PRO A 51 4.09 19.78 9.74
C PRO A 51 3.03 19.51 8.66
N THR A 52 3.38 19.69 7.38
CA THR A 52 2.42 19.51 6.28
C THR A 52 2.48 18.13 5.66
N LYS A 53 3.48 17.31 5.99
CA LYS A 53 3.67 15.98 5.37
C LYS A 53 4.07 14.95 6.40
N VAL A 54 3.59 13.73 6.24
CA VAL A 54 3.93 12.60 7.10
C VAL A 54 4.55 11.47 6.29
N LYS A 55 5.47 10.74 6.92
CA LYS A 55 6.04 9.50 6.39
C LYS A 55 5.37 8.32 7.08
N ILE A 56 5.17 7.25 6.34
CA ILE A 56 4.53 6.05 6.87
C ILE A 56 5.55 4.92 6.91
N PHE A 57 5.75 4.37 8.09
CA PHE A 57 6.54 3.17 8.29
C PHE A 57 5.64 1.95 8.24
N VAL A 58 6.13 0.86 7.65
CA VAL A 58 5.34 -0.36 7.47
C VAL A 58 6.04 -1.52 8.14
N ASP A 59 5.30 -2.21 9.00
CA ASP A 59 5.69 -3.50 9.56
C ASP A 59 4.85 -4.56 8.87
N TYR A 60 5.48 -5.41 8.07
CA TYR A 60 4.83 -6.53 7.39
C TYR A 60 5.41 -7.89 7.84
N GLY A 61 6.13 -7.91 8.96
CA GLY A 61 6.76 -9.12 9.48
C GLY A 61 8.19 -9.33 9.03
N GLN A 62 8.83 -8.31 8.45
CA GLN A 62 10.22 -8.37 8.04
C GLN A 62 11.16 -8.43 9.25
N LYS A 63 12.38 -8.92 9.01
CA LYS A 63 13.42 -8.92 10.02
C LYS A 63 13.77 -7.48 10.41
N PHE A 64 14.18 -7.30 11.67
CA PHE A 64 14.63 -6.00 12.15
C PHE A 64 15.73 -5.45 11.26
N SER A 65 15.63 -4.16 10.95
CA SER A 65 16.64 -3.44 10.18
C SER A 65 16.76 -2.01 10.70
N ILE A 66 17.97 -1.49 10.67
CA ILE A 66 18.23 -0.08 10.99
C ILE A 66 17.76 0.85 9.86
N LYS A 67 17.52 0.31 8.67
CA LYS A 67 16.93 1.08 7.56
C LYS A 67 15.47 1.37 7.87
N ARG A 68 15.05 2.57 7.58
CA ARG A 68 13.66 2.96 7.75
C ARG A 68 12.78 2.22 6.74
N GLN A 69 11.68 1.68 7.23
CA GLN A 69 10.76 0.87 6.44
C GLN A 69 9.59 1.74 5.93
N ASN A 70 9.91 2.74 5.12
CA ASN A 70 8.94 3.68 4.59
C ASN A 70 8.25 3.12 3.35
N ILE A 71 7.01 3.58 3.10
CA ILE A 71 6.37 3.37 1.80
C ILE A 71 7.14 4.20 0.77
N MET A 72 7.50 3.57 -0.34
CA MET A 72 8.33 4.15 -1.38
C MET A 72 7.67 4.03 -2.74
N THR A 73 8.06 4.92 -3.64
CA THR A 73 7.69 4.81 -5.06
C THR A 73 8.55 3.74 -5.75
N PRO A 74 8.14 3.28 -6.96
CA PRO A 74 8.96 2.33 -7.72
C PRO A 74 10.37 2.84 -8.03
N ASP A 75 10.55 4.16 -8.15
CA ASP A 75 11.85 4.79 -8.37
C ASP A 75 12.60 5.11 -7.07
N LYS A 76 12.24 4.44 -5.97
CA LYS A 76 12.94 4.45 -4.68
C LYS A 76 12.93 5.78 -3.94
N LYS A 77 11.88 6.56 -4.10
CA LYS A 77 11.66 7.79 -3.33
C LYS A 77 10.63 7.54 -2.25
N VAL A 78 10.84 8.11 -1.07
CA VAL A 78 9.88 8.01 0.04
C VAL A 78 8.62 8.77 -0.33
N VAL A 79 7.48 8.11 -0.20
CA VAL A 79 6.17 8.75 -0.40
C VAL A 79 5.86 9.61 0.82
N LYS A 80 5.54 10.86 0.58
CA LYS A 80 5.11 11.81 1.62
C LYS A 80 3.60 11.98 1.53
N PHE A 81 2.92 11.64 2.61
CA PHE A 81 1.46 11.73 2.68
C PHE A 81 1.04 13.03 3.36
N ASN A 82 -0.14 13.52 3.01
CA ASN A 82 -0.70 14.72 3.66
C ASN A 82 -1.11 14.44 5.11
N SER A 83 -1.52 13.20 5.38
CA SER A 83 -2.00 12.77 6.69
C SER A 83 -2.02 11.24 6.75
N ALA A 84 -2.30 10.69 7.92
CA ALA A 84 -2.55 9.26 8.07
C ALA A 84 -3.73 8.81 7.20
N MET A 85 -4.77 9.60 7.10
CA MET A 85 -5.95 9.26 6.30
C MET A 85 -5.63 9.17 4.81
N HIS A 86 -4.75 10.06 4.32
CA HIS A 86 -4.26 9.98 2.94
C HIS A 86 -3.54 8.63 2.70
N ALA A 87 -2.74 8.20 3.67
CA ALA A 87 -2.04 6.91 3.58
C ALA A 87 -3.02 5.73 3.60
N LEU A 88 -4.06 5.77 4.42
CA LEU A 88 -5.07 4.71 4.45
C LEU A 88 -5.81 4.60 3.11
N ASN A 89 -6.16 5.73 2.51
CA ASN A 89 -6.79 5.75 1.20
C ASN A 89 -5.86 5.21 0.12
N PHE A 90 -4.58 5.55 0.19
CA PHE A 90 -3.56 5.01 -0.71
C PHE A 90 -3.46 3.49 -0.60
N MET A 91 -3.44 2.96 0.62
CA MET A 91 -3.41 1.52 0.84
C MET A 91 -4.67 0.83 0.30
N ASP A 92 -5.83 1.43 0.53
CA ASP A 92 -7.09 0.88 0.04
C ASP A 92 -7.11 0.79 -1.48
N GLN A 93 -6.62 1.81 -2.16
CA GLN A 93 -6.51 1.83 -3.62
C GLN A 93 -5.50 0.82 -4.16
N ASN A 94 -4.60 0.32 -3.33
CA ASN A 94 -3.51 -0.58 -3.71
C ASN A 94 -3.61 -1.97 -3.09
N GLY A 95 -4.82 -2.42 -2.78
CA GLY A 95 -5.06 -3.81 -2.43
C GLY A 95 -5.08 -4.13 -0.94
N TRP A 96 -5.13 -3.13 -0.08
CA TRP A 96 -5.17 -3.31 1.36
C TRP A 96 -6.42 -2.67 1.95
N LYS A 97 -6.94 -3.27 3.00
CA LYS A 97 -8.14 -2.86 3.68
C LYS A 97 -7.83 -2.52 5.13
N TYR A 98 -8.35 -1.39 5.62
CA TYR A 98 -8.25 -1.00 7.01
C TYR A 98 -9.02 -1.97 7.90
N VAL A 99 -8.42 -2.37 9.02
CA VAL A 99 -9.03 -3.26 10.00
C VAL A 99 -9.24 -2.53 11.31
N GLU A 100 -8.17 -1.98 11.88
CA GLU A 100 -8.20 -1.44 13.23
C GLU A 100 -7.15 -0.38 13.44
N GLN A 101 -7.46 0.61 14.28
CA GLN A 101 -6.50 1.60 14.77
C GLN A 101 -6.17 1.27 16.23
N VAL A 102 -4.88 1.29 16.55
CA VAL A 102 -4.39 1.09 17.91
C VAL A 102 -3.63 2.33 18.34
N ALA A 103 -4.01 2.88 19.49
CA ALA A 103 -3.26 3.98 20.11
C ALA A 103 -2.18 3.40 21.01
N VAL A 104 -0.95 3.93 20.85
CA VAL A 104 0.19 3.55 21.69
C VAL A 104 0.66 4.80 22.42
N GLN A 105 0.57 4.78 23.74
CA GLN A 105 1.00 5.88 24.56
C GLN A 105 2.44 5.65 25.04
N GLN A 106 3.29 6.64 24.81
CA GLN A 106 4.68 6.64 25.25
C GLN A 106 4.93 7.94 26.01
N GLY A 107 4.86 7.86 27.34
CA GLY A 107 4.94 9.05 28.18
C GLY A 107 3.77 10.01 27.89
N ASP A 108 4.08 11.25 27.54
CA ASP A 108 3.07 12.27 27.19
C ASP A 108 2.67 12.23 25.73
N ASN A 109 3.29 11.37 24.92
CA ASN A 109 3.03 11.29 23.49
C ASN A 109 2.15 10.08 23.17
N THR A 110 1.18 10.30 22.29
CA THR A 110 0.33 9.23 21.74
C THR A 110 0.67 9.04 20.26
N SER A 111 1.01 7.84 19.88
CA SER A 111 1.17 7.46 18.49
C SER A 111 0.09 6.47 18.07
N TYR A 112 -0.20 6.44 16.77
CA TYR A 112 -1.25 5.57 16.24
C TYR A 112 -0.64 4.59 15.25
N LYS A 113 -1.12 3.36 15.33
CA LYS A 113 -0.82 2.28 14.40
C LYS A 113 -2.10 1.85 13.73
N TYR A 114 -2.01 1.48 12.47
CA TYR A 114 -3.17 1.06 11.67
C TYR A 114 -2.92 -0.33 11.15
N LEU A 115 -3.77 -1.28 11.55
CA LEU A 115 -3.72 -2.64 11.06
C LEU A 115 -4.43 -2.71 9.72
N MET A 116 -3.75 -3.22 8.72
CA MET A 116 -4.25 -3.38 7.36
C MET A 116 -4.27 -4.86 6.99
N GLN A 117 -5.25 -5.24 6.21
CA GLN A 117 -5.39 -6.59 5.69
C GLN A 117 -5.39 -6.57 4.17
N LYS A 118 -4.64 -7.48 3.57
CA LYS A 118 -4.66 -7.63 2.12
C LYS A 118 -6.05 -8.08 1.66
N LYS A 119 -6.56 -7.42 0.64
CA LYS A 119 -7.86 -7.75 0.04
C LYS A 119 -7.87 -9.10 -0.65
#